data_c0e40cfffee80a134db8b0aab5411c19
#
_entry.id   c0e40cfffee80a134db8b0aab5411c19
#
_cell.length_a   1.000
_cell.length_b   1.000
_cell.length_c   1.000
_cell.angle_alpha   90.00
_cell.angle_beta   90.00
_cell.angle_gamma   90.00
#
_symmetry.space_group_name_H-M   'P 1'
#
loop_
_entity.id
_entity.type
_entity.pdbx_description
1 polymer ?
#
loop_
_entity_poly.entity_id
_entity_poly.type
_entity_poly.pdbx_seq_one_letter_code
_entity_poly.pdbx_strand_id
1 'polypeptide(L)'
;MRLRDILSLAAHNLRESPLRTALCTLSVAVGSGALLLILSIGLYGRKQVDVGLQTLGVSGLSVYTESGHAGTILSAALADEIEQDVDGIRTLMPIKAQSGTVRVGHTTEHAVLLGADERLSEVMQMEMLAGTLPNAWQCANAEPVAVVGDDLAQALYRRTNITGRQIRLKVNGTDRYFTVCGVVRAQTGAFGGMLSAVAPH
;
A
#
# COMPACT_ATOMS: atom_id res chain seq x y z
N MET A 1 37.06 -50.83 -3.47
CA MET A 1 35.98 -50.70 -2.46
C MET A 1 34.77 -50.07 -3.14
N ARG A 2 33.65 -50.78 -3.15
CA ARG A 2 32.43 -50.25 -3.79
C ARG A 2 31.72 -49.30 -2.80
N LEU A 3 31.16 -48.22 -3.30
CA LEU A 3 30.45 -47.19 -2.50
C LEU A 3 29.37 -47.82 -1.58
N ARG A 4 28.80 -48.93 -2.03
CA ARG A 4 27.81 -49.74 -1.28
C ARG A 4 28.40 -50.36 -0.01
N ASP A 5 29.66 -50.80 -0.03
CA ASP A 5 30.32 -51.43 1.13
C ASP A 5 30.61 -50.40 2.21
N ILE A 6 30.98 -49.16 1.81
CA ILE A 6 31.21 -48.04 2.73
C ILE A 6 29.89 -47.60 3.37
N LEU A 7 28.80 -47.48 2.59
CA LEU A 7 27.47 -47.16 3.09
C LEU A 7 26.93 -48.22 4.07
N SER A 8 27.15 -49.50 3.75
CA SER A 8 26.71 -50.61 4.61
C SER A 8 27.46 -50.60 5.95
N LEU A 9 28.79 -50.35 5.92
CA LEU A 9 29.60 -50.28 7.12
C LEU A 9 29.23 -49.08 7.99
N ALA A 10 28.96 -47.93 7.36
CA ALA A 10 28.48 -46.74 8.04
C ALA A 10 27.11 -46.95 8.70
N ALA A 11 26.18 -47.61 8.01
CA ALA A 11 24.85 -47.93 8.55
C ALA A 11 24.92 -48.92 9.74
N HIS A 12 25.87 -49.83 9.70
CA HIS A 12 26.09 -50.81 10.80
C HIS A 12 26.63 -50.09 12.06
N ASN A 13 27.63 -49.19 11.91
CA ASN A 13 28.18 -48.39 13.00
C ASN A 13 27.15 -47.42 13.63
N LEU A 14 26.21 -46.91 12.84
CA LEU A 14 25.13 -46.06 13.36
C LEU A 14 24.17 -46.86 14.27
N ARG A 15 23.97 -48.16 14.00
CA ARG A 15 23.11 -49.01 14.81
C ARG A 15 23.74 -49.47 16.11
N GLU A 16 25.07 -49.51 16.21
CA GLU A 16 25.75 -49.92 17.45
C GLU A 16 25.70 -48.89 18.55
N SER A 17 25.51 -47.56 18.22
CA SER A 17 25.41 -46.52 19.22
C SER A 17 24.22 -45.59 18.96
N PRO A 18 22.97 -46.04 19.22
CA PRO A 18 21.75 -45.30 18.83
C PRO A 18 21.60 -43.95 19.53
N LEU A 19 22.04 -43.86 20.78
CA LEU A 19 21.94 -42.60 21.56
C LEU A 19 22.87 -41.53 21.03
N ARG A 20 24.12 -41.90 20.64
CA ARG A 20 25.06 -40.94 20.02
C ARG A 20 24.58 -40.46 18.67
N THR A 21 24.07 -41.40 17.87
CA THR A 21 23.53 -41.09 16.55
C THR A 21 22.31 -40.16 16.63
N ALA A 22 21.39 -40.43 17.57
CA ALA A 22 20.22 -39.58 17.81
C ALA A 22 20.62 -38.19 18.24
N LEU A 23 21.59 -38.02 19.14
CA LEU A 23 22.06 -36.71 19.58
C LEU A 23 22.75 -35.93 18.45
N CYS A 24 23.58 -36.58 17.64
CA CYS A 24 24.22 -35.93 16.50
C CYS A 24 23.20 -35.52 15.43
N THR A 25 22.24 -36.37 15.07
CA THR A 25 21.19 -36.03 14.11
C THR A 25 20.29 -34.92 14.63
N LEU A 26 19.93 -34.91 15.92
CA LEU A 26 19.15 -33.87 16.51
C LEU A 26 19.88 -32.52 16.44
N SER A 27 21.18 -32.46 16.76
CA SER A 27 21.99 -31.26 16.68
C SER A 27 22.06 -30.70 15.27
N VAL A 28 22.26 -31.52 14.25
CA VAL A 28 22.26 -31.12 12.84
C VAL A 28 20.87 -30.66 12.41
N ALA A 29 19.80 -31.35 12.82
CA ALA A 29 18.44 -31.01 12.50
C ALA A 29 18.04 -29.63 13.10
N VAL A 30 18.41 -29.37 14.35
CA VAL A 30 18.16 -28.06 15.01
C VAL A 30 18.96 -26.97 14.31
N GLY A 31 20.24 -27.19 14.00
CA GLY A 31 21.08 -26.21 13.32
C GLY A 31 20.56 -25.87 11.91
N SER A 32 20.23 -26.88 11.11
CA SER A 32 19.70 -26.68 9.78
C SER A 32 18.30 -26.07 9.80
N GLY A 33 17.45 -26.47 10.73
CA GLY A 33 16.13 -25.88 10.94
C GLY A 33 16.17 -24.42 11.31
N ALA A 34 17.07 -24.02 12.21
CA ALA A 34 17.29 -22.63 12.59
C ALA A 34 17.75 -21.78 11.39
N LEU A 35 18.65 -22.31 10.57
CA LEU A 35 19.16 -21.63 9.38
C LEU A 35 18.05 -21.41 8.33
N LEU A 36 17.22 -22.45 8.11
CA LEU A 36 16.05 -22.32 7.22
C LEU A 36 15.03 -21.31 7.73
N LEU A 37 14.79 -21.24 9.04
CA LEU A 37 13.88 -20.26 9.61
C LEU A 37 14.41 -18.83 9.42
N ILE A 38 15.69 -18.58 9.65
CA ILE A 38 16.30 -17.25 9.46
C ILE A 38 16.19 -16.83 7.99
N LEU A 39 16.52 -17.73 7.06
CA LEU A 39 16.39 -17.44 5.62
C LEU A 39 14.94 -17.19 5.21
N SER A 40 14.01 -17.99 5.72
CA SER A 40 12.57 -17.83 5.43
C SER A 40 12.05 -16.50 5.94
N ILE A 41 12.40 -16.10 7.16
CA ILE A 41 12.01 -14.80 7.73
C ILE A 41 12.61 -13.65 6.91
N GLY A 42 13.87 -13.78 6.49
CA GLY A 42 14.54 -12.77 5.67
C GLY A 42 13.90 -12.59 4.28
N LEU A 43 13.55 -13.69 3.61
CA LEU A 43 12.88 -13.66 2.31
C LEU A 43 11.44 -13.15 2.43
N TYR A 44 10.72 -13.60 3.46
CA TYR A 44 9.35 -13.15 3.71
C TYR A 44 9.31 -11.67 4.09
N GLY A 45 10.25 -11.21 4.93
CA GLY A 45 10.39 -9.82 5.30
C GLY A 45 10.64 -8.90 4.11
N ARG A 46 11.55 -9.29 3.20
CA ARG A 46 11.78 -8.54 1.95
C ARG A 46 10.51 -8.47 1.10
N LYS A 47 9.82 -9.57 0.90
CA LYS A 47 8.58 -9.59 0.13
C LYS A 47 7.48 -8.71 0.75
N GLN A 48 7.40 -8.68 2.07
CA GLN A 48 6.44 -7.84 2.80
C GLN A 48 6.77 -6.34 2.65
N VAL A 49 8.06 -5.99 2.66
CA VAL A 49 8.53 -4.62 2.39
C VAL A 49 8.26 -4.24 0.93
N ASP A 50 8.58 -5.11 -0.02
CA ASP A 50 8.32 -4.86 -1.45
C ASP A 50 6.83 -4.68 -1.74
N VAL A 51 5.96 -5.52 -1.14
CA VAL A 51 4.50 -5.36 -1.24
C VAL A 51 4.05 -4.07 -0.55
N GLY A 52 4.59 -3.75 0.62
CA GLY A 52 4.31 -2.50 1.31
C GLY A 52 4.73 -1.27 0.50
N LEU A 53 5.87 -1.31 -0.15
CA LEU A 53 6.36 -0.23 -1.02
C LEU A 53 5.55 -0.13 -2.33
N GLN A 54 5.17 -1.25 -2.94
CA GLN A 54 4.29 -1.27 -4.11
C GLN A 54 2.89 -0.75 -3.79
N THR A 55 2.38 -1.05 -2.58
CA THR A 55 1.10 -0.53 -2.08
C THR A 55 1.13 0.98 -1.82
N LEU A 56 2.32 1.52 -1.54
CA LEU A 56 2.53 2.97 -1.42
C LEU A 56 2.68 3.66 -2.79
N GLY A 57 2.49 2.93 -3.89
CA GLY A 57 2.74 3.45 -5.23
C GLY A 57 4.25 3.70 -5.47
N VAL A 58 5.12 3.11 -4.66
CA VAL A 58 6.58 3.35 -4.74
C VAL A 58 7.24 2.48 -5.82
N SER A 59 6.68 2.51 -7.02
CA SER A 59 7.53 2.49 -8.23
C SER A 59 8.09 3.90 -8.50
N GLY A 60 7.83 4.85 -7.59
CA GLY A 60 8.12 6.26 -7.74
C GLY A 60 8.79 6.89 -6.51
N LEU A 61 9.39 8.03 -6.69
CA LEU A 61 9.95 8.89 -5.67
C LEU A 61 8.86 9.84 -5.16
N SER A 62 8.63 9.87 -3.84
CA SER A 62 7.75 10.86 -3.22
C SER A 62 8.58 12.00 -2.65
N VAL A 63 8.29 13.22 -3.08
CA VAL A 63 8.96 14.44 -2.61
C VAL A 63 8.02 15.19 -1.68
N TYR A 64 8.47 15.45 -0.46
CA TYR A 64 7.74 16.21 0.54
C TYR A 64 8.50 17.46 0.93
N THR A 65 7.78 18.56 1.18
CA THR A 65 8.39 19.72 1.84
C THR A 65 8.42 19.49 3.34
N GLU A 66 9.57 19.67 3.96
CA GLU A 66 9.69 19.65 5.42
C GLU A 66 9.05 20.91 6.00
N SER A 67 8.18 20.71 6.99
CA SER A 67 7.51 21.82 7.68
C SER A 67 8.54 22.69 8.40
N GLY A 68 8.75 23.91 7.90
CA GLY A 68 9.68 24.88 8.52
C GLY A 68 10.60 25.64 7.54
N HIS A 69 10.72 25.20 6.31
CA HIS A 69 11.44 25.95 5.28
C HIS A 69 10.45 26.75 4.42
N ALA A 70 10.25 28.00 4.78
CA ALA A 70 9.48 28.95 3.99
C ALA A 70 10.26 29.30 2.69
N GLY A 71 10.06 28.52 1.65
CA GLY A 71 10.76 28.85 0.38
C GLY A 71 10.34 28.04 -0.83
N THR A 72 10.01 26.78 -0.69
CA THR A 72 9.62 25.95 -1.85
C THR A 72 8.21 25.43 -1.68
N ILE A 73 7.28 26.04 -2.37
CA ILE A 73 5.91 25.55 -2.48
C ILE A 73 5.92 24.54 -3.62
N LEU A 74 5.65 23.28 -3.33
CA LEU A 74 5.40 22.27 -4.35
C LEU A 74 4.09 22.62 -5.04
N SER A 75 4.18 23.27 -6.20
CA SER A 75 3.04 23.62 -7.05
C SER A 75 2.94 22.69 -8.25
N ALA A 76 1.77 22.67 -8.89
CA ALA A 76 1.59 21.91 -10.13
C ALA A 76 2.55 22.40 -11.23
N ALA A 77 2.82 23.71 -11.30
CA ALA A 77 3.76 24.27 -12.26
C ALA A 77 5.20 23.77 -12.05
N LEU A 78 5.64 23.60 -10.80
CA LEU A 78 6.95 23.01 -10.49
C LEU A 78 7.00 21.54 -10.87
N ALA A 79 5.88 20.82 -10.76
CA ALA A 79 5.79 19.43 -11.19
C ALA A 79 5.99 19.31 -12.70
N ASP A 80 5.36 20.15 -13.49
CA ASP A 80 5.50 20.17 -14.94
C ASP A 80 6.94 20.58 -15.39
N GLU A 81 7.59 21.49 -14.66
CA GLU A 81 8.99 21.87 -14.88
C GLU A 81 9.95 20.71 -14.60
N ILE A 82 9.76 20.00 -13.49
CA ILE A 82 10.58 18.83 -13.14
C ILE A 82 10.41 17.70 -14.16
N GLU A 83 9.18 17.47 -14.65
CA GLU A 83 8.90 16.45 -15.64
C GLU A 83 9.60 16.73 -16.99
N GLN A 84 9.80 18.02 -17.33
CA GLN A 84 10.52 18.44 -18.53
C GLN A 84 12.03 18.40 -18.40
N ASP A 85 12.56 18.72 -17.21
CA ASP A 85 14.01 18.88 -16.99
C ASP A 85 14.72 17.59 -16.60
N VAL A 86 14.00 16.57 -16.13
CA VAL A 86 14.60 15.33 -15.62
C VAL A 86 14.24 14.13 -16.49
N ASP A 87 15.23 13.62 -17.20
CA ASP A 87 15.08 12.40 -18.00
C ASP A 87 14.80 11.17 -17.12
N GLY A 88 13.87 10.34 -17.55
CA GLY A 88 13.54 9.07 -16.87
C GLY A 88 12.31 9.14 -15.96
N ILE A 89 11.70 10.30 -15.79
CA ILE A 89 10.40 10.43 -15.14
C ILE A 89 9.32 10.02 -16.14
N ARG A 90 8.47 9.07 -15.75
CA ARG A 90 7.34 8.63 -16.58
C ARG A 90 6.12 9.52 -16.36
N THR A 91 5.81 9.78 -15.12
CA THR A 91 4.65 10.55 -14.71
C THR A 91 4.92 11.16 -13.33
N LEU A 92 4.63 12.43 -13.17
CA LEU A 92 4.72 13.14 -11.90
C LEU A 92 3.33 13.68 -11.54
N MET A 93 2.86 13.40 -10.33
CA MET A 93 1.54 13.79 -9.86
C MET A 93 1.63 14.60 -8.57
N PRO A 94 1.12 15.83 -8.55
CA PRO A 94 1.00 16.59 -7.31
C PRO A 94 -0.10 15.97 -6.44
N ILE A 95 0.23 15.71 -5.17
CA ILE A 95 -0.72 15.15 -4.20
C ILE A 95 -0.88 16.13 -3.05
N LYS A 96 -2.12 16.46 -2.71
CA LYS A 96 -2.45 17.21 -1.52
C LYS A 96 -3.15 16.31 -0.51
N ALA A 97 -2.48 16.04 0.60
CA ALA A 97 -3.05 15.24 1.68
C ALA A 97 -3.63 16.13 2.78
N GLN A 98 -4.85 15.83 3.20
CA GLN A 98 -5.53 16.55 4.31
C GLN A 98 -6.24 15.52 5.18
N SER A 99 -6.09 15.66 6.50
CA SER A 99 -6.86 14.84 7.45
C SER A 99 -8.23 15.48 7.68
N GLY A 100 -9.25 14.63 7.73
CA GLY A 100 -10.61 15.06 7.95
C GLY A 100 -11.48 13.98 8.61
N THR A 101 -12.75 14.32 8.78
CA THR A 101 -13.75 13.35 9.28
C THR A 101 -14.88 13.22 8.28
N VAL A 102 -15.18 11.96 7.95
CA VAL A 102 -16.33 11.62 7.11
C VAL A 102 -17.51 11.30 8.01
N ARG A 103 -18.66 11.88 7.71
CA ARG A 103 -19.89 11.64 8.47
C ARG A 103 -21.03 11.18 7.56
N VAL A 104 -21.66 10.08 7.98
CA VAL A 104 -22.87 9.56 7.36
C VAL A 104 -23.88 9.21 8.46
N GLY A 105 -24.98 9.95 8.51
CA GLY A 105 -25.96 9.81 9.59
C GLY A 105 -25.32 10.11 10.95
N HIS A 106 -25.28 9.10 11.81
CA HIS A 106 -24.66 9.16 13.15
C HIS A 106 -23.24 8.60 13.22
N THR A 107 -22.75 7.97 12.16
CA THR A 107 -21.41 7.40 12.11
C THR A 107 -20.42 8.46 11.67
N THR A 108 -19.31 8.56 12.37
CA THR A 108 -18.20 9.48 12.05
C THR A 108 -16.91 8.67 12.05
N GLU A 109 -16.17 8.73 10.96
CA GLU A 109 -14.90 8.07 10.77
C GLU A 109 -13.82 9.06 10.41
N HIS A 110 -12.59 8.79 10.82
CA HIS A 110 -11.43 9.56 10.40
C HIS A 110 -10.98 9.09 9.03
N ALA A 111 -10.70 10.04 8.15
CA ALA A 111 -10.20 9.75 6.82
C ALA A 111 -9.11 10.74 6.42
N VAL A 112 -8.18 10.27 5.61
CA VAL A 112 -7.20 11.12 4.94
C VAL A 112 -7.73 11.38 3.53
N LEU A 113 -7.96 12.65 3.22
CA LEU A 113 -8.34 13.11 1.89
C LEU A 113 -7.07 13.30 1.07
N LEU A 114 -6.95 12.62 -0.04
CA LEU A 114 -5.93 12.87 -1.05
C LEU A 114 -6.57 13.59 -2.24
N GLY A 115 -6.19 14.83 -2.45
CA GLY A 115 -6.43 15.52 -3.70
C GLY A 115 -5.45 15.01 -4.75
N ALA A 116 -5.96 14.53 -5.87
CA ALA A 116 -5.18 13.99 -6.96
C ALA A 116 -5.82 14.34 -8.30
N ASP A 117 -5.05 14.32 -9.37
CA ASP A 117 -5.51 14.55 -10.73
C ASP A 117 -5.82 13.24 -11.47
N GLU A 118 -6.07 13.31 -12.77
CA GLU A 118 -6.40 12.16 -13.64
C GLU A 118 -5.29 11.11 -13.70
N ARG A 119 -4.03 11.51 -13.43
CA ARG A 119 -2.83 10.64 -13.41
C ARG A 119 -2.83 9.65 -12.24
N LEU A 120 -3.79 9.76 -11.32
CA LEU A 120 -3.93 8.88 -10.16
C LEU A 120 -3.91 7.38 -10.54
N SER A 121 -4.55 7.02 -11.64
CA SER A 121 -4.60 5.63 -12.12
C SER A 121 -3.25 5.11 -12.62
N GLU A 122 -2.37 5.99 -13.08
CA GLU A 122 -1.04 5.62 -13.58
C GLU A 122 -0.02 5.51 -12.45
N VAL A 123 -0.14 6.40 -11.45
CA VAL A 123 0.79 6.49 -10.33
C VAL A 123 0.46 5.46 -9.24
N MET A 124 -0.83 5.27 -8.94
CA MET A 124 -1.30 4.35 -7.93
C MET A 124 -1.98 3.14 -8.55
N GLN A 125 -1.43 1.95 -8.30
CA GLN A 125 -2.06 0.68 -8.67
C GLN A 125 -3.20 0.37 -7.71
N MET A 126 -4.40 0.87 -8.00
CA MET A 126 -5.59 0.64 -7.17
C MET A 126 -6.44 -0.48 -7.76
N GLU A 127 -6.81 -1.46 -6.91
CA GLU A 127 -7.78 -2.48 -7.29
C GLU A 127 -9.20 -1.94 -7.12
N MET A 128 -9.88 -1.68 -8.23
CA MET A 128 -11.27 -1.22 -8.21
C MET A 128 -12.21 -2.37 -7.84
N LEU A 129 -13.03 -2.18 -6.82
CA LEU A 129 -14.06 -3.13 -6.38
C LEU A 129 -15.43 -2.77 -6.93
N ALA A 130 -15.71 -1.48 -7.13
CA ALA A 130 -16.97 -1.00 -7.70
C ALA A 130 -16.79 0.40 -8.29
N GLY A 131 -17.55 0.73 -9.33
CA GLY A 131 -17.52 2.05 -9.97
C GLY A 131 -16.30 2.29 -10.84
N THR A 132 -15.92 3.55 -11.01
CA THR A 132 -14.80 4.00 -11.84
C THR A 132 -13.99 5.07 -11.14
N LEU A 133 -12.75 5.27 -11.58
CA LEU A 133 -11.98 6.45 -11.21
C LEU A 133 -12.57 7.71 -11.84
N PRO A 134 -12.34 8.90 -11.25
CA PRO A 134 -12.69 10.16 -11.87
C PRO A 134 -12.06 10.29 -13.26
N ASN A 135 -12.82 10.77 -14.21
CA ASN A 135 -12.32 10.99 -15.57
C ASN A 135 -11.69 12.39 -15.71
N ALA A 136 -10.94 12.62 -16.79
CA ALA A 136 -10.26 13.88 -17.05
C ALA A 136 -11.20 15.08 -17.04
N TRP A 137 -12.44 14.94 -17.53
CA TRP A 137 -13.43 16.01 -17.52
C TRP A 137 -13.87 16.40 -16.09
N GLN A 138 -14.09 15.40 -15.23
CA GLN A 138 -14.45 15.61 -13.82
C GLN A 138 -13.30 16.27 -13.06
N CYS A 139 -12.06 15.87 -13.33
CA CYS A 139 -10.88 16.51 -12.76
C CYS A 139 -10.74 17.95 -13.22
N ALA A 140 -10.86 18.22 -14.53
CA ALA A 140 -10.73 19.55 -15.10
C ALA A 140 -11.82 20.53 -14.62
N ASN A 141 -13.03 20.03 -14.39
CA ASN A 141 -14.15 20.84 -13.88
C ASN A 141 -14.25 20.85 -12.34
N ALA A 142 -13.29 20.23 -11.65
CA ALA A 142 -13.28 20.14 -10.20
C ALA A 142 -14.61 19.64 -9.61
N GLU A 143 -15.21 18.62 -10.27
CA GLU A 143 -16.43 18.01 -9.75
C GLU A 143 -16.18 17.39 -8.37
N PRO A 144 -17.11 17.54 -7.43
CA PRO A 144 -16.98 16.98 -6.10
C PRO A 144 -17.26 15.47 -6.10
N VAL A 145 -16.36 14.71 -6.73
CA VAL A 145 -16.39 13.25 -6.78
C VAL A 145 -15.27 12.66 -5.94
N ALA A 146 -15.50 11.47 -5.41
CA ALA A 146 -14.52 10.80 -4.55
C ALA A 146 -14.48 9.30 -4.82
N VAL A 147 -13.28 8.74 -4.69
CA VAL A 147 -13.03 7.30 -4.60
C VAL A 147 -12.77 6.96 -3.13
N VAL A 148 -13.39 5.89 -2.64
CA VAL A 148 -13.39 5.53 -1.21
C VAL A 148 -12.79 4.14 -1.05
N GLY A 149 -12.00 3.93 0.00
CA GLY A 149 -11.56 2.59 0.40
C GLY A 149 -12.72 1.73 0.89
N ASP A 150 -12.66 0.43 0.66
CA ASP A 150 -13.71 -0.52 1.07
C ASP A 150 -13.85 -0.62 2.59
N ASP A 151 -12.78 -0.41 3.35
CA ASP A 151 -12.80 -0.30 4.81
C ASP A 151 -13.69 0.85 5.29
N LEU A 152 -13.51 2.04 4.71
CA LEU A 152 -14.32 3.21 5.01
C LEU A 152 -15.77 3.04 4.52
N ALA A 153 -15.96 2.43 3.35
CA ALA A 153 -17.29 2.12 2.83
C ALA A 153 -18.05 1.16 3.76
N GLN A 154 -17.38 0.14 4.29
CA GLN A 154 -17.95 -0.79 5.25
C GLN A 154 -18.23 -0.15 6.61
N ALA A 155 -17.30 0.70 7.10
CA ALA A 155 -17.50 1.41 8.36
C ALA A 155 -18.71 2.35 8.31
N LEU A 156 -18.89 3.08 7.20
CA LEU A 156 -19.95 4.08 7.05
C LEU A 156 -21.30 3.48 6.68
N TYR A 157 -21.33 2.49 5.77
CA TYR A 157 -22.57 1.98 5.16
C TYR A 157 -22.80 0.49 5.37
N ARG A 158 -21.83 -0.23 5.95
CA ARG A 158 -21.81 -1.70 6.07
C ARG A 158 -21.96 -2.42 4.73
N ARG A 159 -21.45 -1.80 3.68
CA ARG A 159 -21.49 -2.29 2.29
C ARG A 159 -20.22 -1.89 1.58
N THR A 160 -19.75 -2.75 0.68
CA THR A 160 -18.60 -2.44 -0.16
C THR A 160 -18.99 -1.52 -1.32
N ASN A 161 -20.14 -1.76 -1.97
CA ASN A 161 -20.57 -0.91 -3.08
C ASN A 161 -21.45 0.25 -2.56
N ILE A 162 -20.89 1.45 -2.60
CA ILE A 162 -21.54 2.72 -2.23
C ILE A 162 -21.49 3.75 -3.35
N THR A 163 -21.24 3.34 -4.59
CA THR A 163 -21.21 4.24 -5.76
C THR A 163 -22.51 5.02 -5.89
N GLY A 164 -22.43 6.28 -6.26
CA GLY A 164 -23.54 7.21 -6.36
C GLY A 164 -24.06 7.75 -5.02
N ARG A 165 -23.50 7.32 -3.89
CA ARG A 165 -23.86 7.87 -2.58
C ARG A 165 -23.11 9.16 -2.32
N GLN A 166 -23.75 10.06 -1.58
CA GLN A 166 -23.16 11.30 -1.15
C GLN A 166 -22.59 11.14 0.26
N ILE A 167 -21.34 11.55 0.43
CA ILE A 167 -20.64 11.58 1.72
C ILE A 167 -20.34 13.04 2.10
N ARG A 168 -20.43 13.32 3.40
CA ARG A 168 -20.05 14.62 3.95
C ARG A 168 -18.67 14.51 4.61
N LEU A 169 -17.73 15.26 4.09
CA LEU A 169 -16.38 15.34 4.59
C LEU A 169 -16.13 16.69 5.25
N LYS A 170 -15.69 16.68 6.49
CA LYS A 170 -15.29 17.87 7.21
C LYS A 170 -13.77 17.99 7.21
N VAL A 171 -13.27 19.01 6.53
CA VAL A 171 -11.83 19.33 6.44
C VAL A 171 -11.62 20.76 6.90
N ASN A 172 -10.68 20.99 7.80
CA ASN A 172 -10.37 22.32 8.35
C ASN A 172 -11.60 23.10 8.84
N GLY A 173 -12.57 22.37 9.44
CA GLY A 173 -13.79 22.97 9.96
C GLY A 173 -14.89 23.20 8.92
N THR A 174 -14.62 23.03 7.63
CA THR A 174 -15.58 23.24 6.53
C THR A 174 -16.17 21.90 6.08
N ASP A 175 -17.47 21.84 5.95
CA ASP A 175 -18.19 20.70 5.42
C ASP A 175 -18.21 20.77 3.88
N ARG A 176 -17.79 19.68 3.24
CA ARG A 176 -17.86 19.48 1.78
C ARG A 176 -18.59 18.18 1.47
N TYR A 177 -19.35 18.18 0.40
CA TYR A 177 -20.10 16.99 -0.05
C TYR A 177 -19.47 16.45 -1.30
N PHE A 178 -19.25 15.13 -1.31
CA PHE A 178 -18.67 14.42 -2.45
C PHE A 178 -19.59 13.27 -2.85
N THR A 179 -19.71 13.04 -4.15
CA THR A 179 -20.39 11.87 -4.68
C THR A 179 -19.37 10.75 -4.90
N VAL A 180 -19.64 9.58 -4.34
CA VAL A 180 -18.75 8.42 -4.51
C VAL A 180 -18.87 7.90 -5.93
N CYS A 181 -17.80 8.02 -6.72
CA CYS A 181 -17.73 7.50 -8.09
C CYS A 181 -17.14 6.08 -8.15
N GLY A 182 -16.32 5.70 -7.17
CA GLY A 182 -15.72 4.37 -7.11
C GLY A 182 -15.35 3.93 -5.71
N VAL A 183 -15.19 2.63 -5.55
CA VAL A 183 -14.69 1.99 -4.33
C VAL A 183 -13.49 1.13 -4.71
N VAL A 184 -12.39 1.34 -4.00
CA VAL A 184 -11.15 0.60 -4.17
C VAL A 184 -10.87 -0.28 -2.96
N ARG A 185 -10.08 -1.33 -3.16
CA ARG A 185 -9.59 -2.14 -2.05
C ARG A 185 -8.70 -1.28 -1.16
N ALA A 186 -9.05 -1.18 0.12
CA ALA A 186 -8.19 -0.51 1.08
C ALA A 186 -6.86 -1.25 1.17
N GLN A 187 -5.80 -0.50 1.03
CA GLN A 187 -4.46 -1.04 1.16
C GLN A 187 -4.05 -0.93 2.62
N THR A 188 -3.60 -2.05 3.19
CA THR A 188 -3.10 -2.11 4.56
C THR A 188 -1.76 -1.36 4.61
N GLY A 189 -1.75 -0.11 5.06
CA GLY A 189 -0.55 0.70 5.12
C GLY A 189 -0.83 2.13 5.58
N ALA A 190 0.08 3.05 5.31
CA ALA A 190 -0.01 4.46 5.69
C ALA A 190 -1.23 5.21 5.12
N PHE A 191 -1.98 4.57 4.23
CA PHE A 191 -3.17 5.11 3.56
C PHE A 191 -4.45 4.32 3.89
N GLY A 192 -4.47 3.51 4.96
CA GLY A 192 -5.70 2.91 5.48
C GLY A 192 -6.72 4.01 5.82
N GLY A 193 -7.96 3.87 5.37
CA GLY A 193 -9.01 4.89 5.53
C GLY A 193 -8.92 6.05 4.53
N MET A 194 -8.23 5.86 3.40
CA MET A 194 -8.05 6.87 2.38
C MET A 194 -9.33 7.18 1.62
N LEU A 195 -9.70 8.43 1.62
CA LEU A 195 -10.64 9.00 0.69
C LEU A 195 -9.85 9.74 -0.39
N SER A 196 -9.76 9.19 -1.58
CA SER A 196 -9.22 9.93 -2.71
C SER A 196 -10.35 10.77 -3.32
N ALA A 197 -10.32 12.07 -3.10
CA ALA A 197 -11.26 12.98 -3.74
C ALA A 197 -10.51 13.85 -4.74
N VAL A 198 -11.11 14.05 -5.89
CA VAL A 198 -10.70 15.12 -6.77
C VAL A 198 -11.10 16.43 -6.11
N ALA A 199 -10.18 17.05 -5.40
CA ALA A 199 -10.40 18.38 -4.86
C ALA A 199 -9.86 19.40 -5.86
N PRO A 200 -10.62 20.44 -6.19
CA PRO A 200 -10.08 21.55 -6.97
C PRO A 200 -8.90 22.14 -6.22
N HIS A 201 -7.88 22.50 -6.96
CA HIS A 201 -6.70 23.20 -6.46
C HIS A 201 -7.07 24.56 -5.86
#